data_d755a0add05ba1a6ba00a8f3f57cb78c
#
_entry.id   d755a0add05ba1a6ba00a8f3f57cb78c
#
_cell.length_a   1.000
_cell.length_b   1.000
_cell.length_c   1.000
_cell.angle_alpha   90.00
_cell.angle_beta   90.00
_cell.angle_gamma   90.00
#
_symmetry.space_group_name_H-M   'P 1'
#
loop_
_entity.id
_entity.type
_entity.pdbx_description
1 polymer ?
#
loop_
_entity_poly.entity_id
_entity_poly.type
_entity_poly.pdbx_seq_one_letter_code
_entity_poly.pdbx_strand_id
1 'polypeptide(L)'
;MTFTTRPELAGTFGMVSTTHWIASAVGMSMLERGGNAFDAATAAGFVLNVVEPHLNGPLGDLVAMVWPGGADAPTVLCGQGPAPAGATIAHYRAEGLELVPGSGLLATVVPGAFDAWMLMLRDHGTLGLEDVLAPAIQYAAEGHPMLAQAARVIAGLADFLRAEWPTSAAVWLPGGSPPAAGRAFRNPDLAATWKRLLSETGGFTERTARIEAARDCFYRGFVAEAVGRYLSDACVMDATGERRKGVLAAQDMALWRARYETPSAAAHGDWRAPAPLRGHSGMLSHP
;
A
#
# COMPACT_ATOMS: atom_id res chain seq x y z
N MET A 1 -14.28 20.88 -29.10
CA MET A 1 -14.22 20.95 -27.62
C MET A 1 -13.83 19.57 -27.12
N THR A 2 -12.73 19.48 -26.40
CA THR A 2 -12.38 18.25 -25.68
C THR A 2 -13.40 18.08 -24.52
N PHE A 3 -14.05 16.93 -24.45
CA PHE A 3 -14.95 16.64 -23.33
C PHE A 3 -14.13 16.52 -22.05
N THR A 4 -14.44 17.34 -21.05
CA THR A 4 -13.83 17.26 -19.72
C THR A 4 -14.94 17.14 -18.69
N THR A 5 -14.77 16.25 -17.73
CA THR A 5 -15.75 16.08 -16.63
C THR A 5 -15.63 17.15 -15.54
N ARG A 6 -14.52 17.91 -15.55
CA ARG A 6 -14.24 19.01 -14.63
C ARG A 6 -13.51 20.13 -15.36
N PRO A 7 -13.64 21.37 -14.87
CA PRO A 7 -12.76 22.45 -15.34
C PRO A 7 -11.30 22.16 -14.96
N GLU A 8 -10.39 22.78 -15.71
CA GLU A 8 -8.97 22.81 -15.34
C GLU A 8 -8.82 23.49 -13.97
N LEU A 9 -8.02 22.89 -13.10
CA LEU A 9 -7.71 23.42 -11.78
C LEU A 9 -6.30 23.97 -11.79
N ALA A 10 -6.12 25.22 -11.40
CA ALA A 10 -4.84 25.86 -11.22
C ALA A 10 -4.73 26.36 -9.77
N GLY A 11 -3.56 26.23 -9.17
CA GLY A 11 -3.27 26.68 -7.82
C GLY A 11 -1.91 27.31 -7.70
N THR A 12 -1.78 28.28 -6.80
CA THR A 12 -0.51 29.00 -6.51
C THR A 12 0.17 28.50 -5.22
N PHE A 13 -0.58 27.79 -4.37
CA PHE A 13 -0.07 27.26 -3.11
C PHE A 13 0.46 25.85 -3.22
N GLY A 14 -0.30 24.95 -3.85
CA GLY A 14 0.03 23.56 -4.06
C GLY A 14 -1.10 22.81 -4.73
N MET A 15 -0.81 21.63 -5.23
CA MET A 15 -1.80 20.76 -5.87
C MET A 15 -1.63 19.32 -5.38
N VAL A 16 -2.75 18.65 -5.10
CA VAL A 16 -2.81 17.24 -4.76
C VAL A 16 -3.85 16.56 -5.64
N SER A 17 -3.46 15.47 -6.29
CA SER A 17 -4.36 14.66 -7.10
C SER A 17 -4.18 13.20 -6.75
N THR A 18 -5.28 12.50 -6.48
CA THR A 18 -5.33 11.07 -6.20
C THR A 18 -6.56 10.45 -6.87
N THR A 19 -6.66 9.15 -6.87
CA THR A 19 -7.81 8.40 -7.38
C THR A 19 -9.08 8.58 -6.53
N HIS A 20 -8.94 9.04 -5.28
CA HIS A 20 -10.06 9.25 -4.37
C HIS A 20 -10.06 10.65 -3.76
N TRP A 21 -11.18 11.36 -3.83
CA TRP A 21 -11.32 12.75 -3.34
C TRP A 21 -10.96 12.92 -1.85
N ILE A 22 -11.26 11.92 -0.99
CA ILE A 22 -10.90 11.98 0.45
C ILE A 22 -9.37 12.02 0.58
N ALA A 23 -8.65 11.18 -0.16
CA ALA A 23 -7.19 11.16 -0.10
C ALA A 23 -6.58 12.47 -0.63
N SER A 24 -7.15 13.06 -1.70
CA SER A 24 -6.73 14.38 -2.20
C SER A 24 -6.97 15.47 -1.16
N ALA A 25 -8.14 15.46 -0.48
CA ALA A 25 -8.45 16.42 0.58
C ALA A 25 -7.49 16.29 1.78
N VAL A 26 -7.15 15.05 2.18
CA VAL A 26 -6.17 14.82 3.25
C VAL A 26 -4.78 15.29 2.84
N GLY A 27 -4.32 14.97 1.62
CA GLY A 27 -3.04 15.46 1.13
C GLY A 27 -2.97 17.00 1.11
N MET A 28 -4.04 17.68 0.67
CA MET A 28 -4.12 19.14 0.71
C MET A 28 -4.10 19.68 2.15
N SER A 29 -4.81 19.04 3.08
CA SER A 29 -4.77 19.39 4.49
C SER A 29 -3.37 19.28 5.11
N MET A 30 -2.53 18.32 4.68
CA MET A 30 -1.14 18.26 5.15
C MET A 30 -0.34 19.48 4.68
N LEU A 31 -0.53 19.92 3.42
CA LEU A 31 0.11 21.14 2.91
C LEU A 31 -0.34 22.38 3.69
N GLU A 32 -1.64 22.53 3.94
CA GLU A 32 -2.23 23.66 4.69
C GLU A 32 -1.74 23.71 6.14
N ARG A 33 -1.39 22.60 6.74
CA ARG A 33 -0.82 22.47 8.08
C ARG A 33 0.70 22.71 8.14
N GLY A 34 1.32 23.09 7.02
CA GLY A 34 2.75 23.39 6.95
C GLY A 34 3.64 22.19 6.60
N GLY A 35 3.03 21.04 6.28
CA GLY A 35 3.74 19.90 5.69
C GLY A 35 4.14 20.17 4.23
N ASN A 36 4.98 19.33 3.69
CA ASN A 36 5.42 19.40 2.30
C ASN A 36 4.74 18.32 1.41
N ALA A 37 5.13 18.26 0.14
CA ALA A 37 4.57 17.31 -0.82
C ALA A 37 4.76 15.84 -0.40
N PHE A 38 5.83 15.52 0.32
CA PHE A 38 6.12 14.15 0.78
C PHE A 38 5.24 13.76 1.97
N ASP A 39 4.96 14.69 2.87
CA ASP A 39 3.97 14.51 3.95
C ASP A 39 2.57 14.29 3.36
N ALA A 40 2.19 15.14 2.39
CA ALA A 40 0.91 15.07 1.71
C ALA A 40 0.73 13.74 0.96
N ALA A 41 1.74 13.29 0.21
CA ALA A 41 1.72 12.02 -0.51
C ALA A 41 1.63 10.83 0.44
N THR A 42 2.40 10.83 1.53
CA THR A 42 2.39 9.76 2.54
C THR A 42 1.02 9.65 3.20
N ALA A 43 0.47 10.76 3.71
CA ALA A 43 -0.85 10.75 4.35
C ALA A 43 -1.96 10.34 3.38
N ALA A 44 -1.95 10.85 2.14
CA ALA A 44 -2.88 10.45 1.10
C ALA A 44 -2.76 8.96 0.77
N GLY A 45 -1.54 8.41 0.67
CA GLY A 45 -1.28 7.00 0.42
C GLY A 45 -1.86 6.09 1.50
N PHE A 46 -1.68 6.42 2.78
CA PHE A 46 -2.31 5.66 3.88
C PHE A 46 -3.83 5.77 3.88
N VAL A 47 -4.39 6.92 3.51
CA VAL A 47 -5.85 7.06 3.35
C VAL A 47 -6.36 6.24 2.19
N LEU A 48 -5.65 6.15 1.07
CA LEU A 48 -6.02 5.29 -0.06
C LEU A 48 -6.10 3.81 0.34
N ASN A 49 -5.23 3.32 1.23
CA ASN A 49 -5.34 1.96 1.78
C ASN A 49 -6.66 1.70 2.51
N VAL A 50 -7.33 2.75 2.99
CA VAL A 50 -8.61 2.66 3.69
C VAL A 50 -9.79 2.80 2.72
N VAL A 51 -9.74 3.81 1.84
CA VAL A 51 -10.91 4.20 1.03
C VAL A 51 -10.98 3.52 -0.34
N GLU A 52 -9.87 2.92 -0.81
CA GLU A 52 -9.78 2.15 -2.06
C GLU A 52 -9.19 0.75 -1.86
N PRO A 53 -9.75 -0.07 -0.96
CA PRO A 53 -9.17 -1.37 -0.59
C PRO A 53 -9.15 -2.38 -1.73
N HIS A 54 -9.88 -2.12 -2.81
CA HIS A 54 -9.91 -2.96 -4.01
C HIS A 54 -8.77 -2.68 -4.99
N LEU A 55 -7.99 -1.63 -4.78
CA LEU A 55 -6.87 -1.23 -5.63
C LEU A 55 -5.53 -1.30 -4.91
N ASN A 56 -5.50 -1.12 -3.62
CA ASN A 56 -4.26 -1.06 -2.84
C ASN A 56 -4.48 -1.48 -1.37
N GLY A 57 -3.40 -1.67 -0.64
CA GLY A 57 -3.46 -2.03 0.77
C GLY A 57 -2.12 -1.87 1.48
N PRO A 58 -2.09 -1.94 2.81
CA PRO A 58 -0.88 -1.70 3.60
C PRO A 58 0.20 -2.78 3.40
N LEU A 59 -0.17 -3.94 2.87
CA LEU A 59 0.74 -5.03 2.52
C LEU A 59 1.02 -5.08 1.01
N GLY A 60 0.74 -4.01 0.27
CA GLY A 60 1.01 -3.88 -1.15
C GLY A 60 2.43 -3.41 -1.46
N ASP A 61 2.59 -2.89 -2.67
CA ASP A 61 3.83 -2.30 -3.15
C ASP A 61 3.68 -0.79 -3.42
N LEU A 62 4.81 -0.13 -3.64
CA LEU A 62 4.90 1.28 -3.99
C LEU A 62 6.05 1.52 -4.95
N VAL A 63 5.77 2.19 -6.05
CA VAL A 63 6.78 2.82 -6.89
C VAL A 63 6.45 4.30 -7.00
N ALA A 64 7.41 5.14 -6.67
CA ALA A 64 7.24 6.58 -6.78
C ALA A 64 8.42 7.24 -7.46
N MET A 65 8.15 8.29 -8.22
CA MET A 65 9.17 9.21 -8.69
C MET A 65 9.20 10.41 -7.73
N VAL A 66 10.35 10.62 -7.14
CA VAL A 66 10.58 11.61 -6.08
C VAL A 66 11.50 12.69 -6.62
N TRP A 67 11.03 13.94 -6.62
CA TRP A 67 11.82 15.09 -7.07
C TRP A 67 11.81 16.20 -6.01
N PRO A 68 12.76 16.18 -5.08
CA PRO A 68 12.88 17.22 -4.07
C PRO A 68 13.22 18.58 -4.69
N GLY A 69 12.72 19.66 -4.09
CA GLY A 69 13.09 21.00 -4.53
C GLY A 69 14.60 21.21 -4.46
N GLY A 70 15.17 21.77 -5.55
CA GLY A 70 16.61 21.99 -5.69
C GLY A 70 17.43 20.78 -6.14
N ALA A 71 16.84 19.61 -6.33
CA ALA A 71 17.52 18.48 -6.94
C ALA A 71 17.60 18.63 -8.47
N ASP A 72 18.73 18.24 -9.07
CA ASP A 72 18.94 18.31 -10.51
C ASP A 72 18.13 17.26 -11.30
N ALA A 73 17.78 16.15 -10.67
CA ALA A 73 17.04 15.04 -11.27
C ALA A 73 16.17 14.32 -10.25
N PRO A 74 15.09 13.68 -10.71
CA PRO A 74 14.28 12.82 -9.85
C PRO A 74 15.02 11.52 -9.52
N THR A 75 14.60 10.88 -8.41
CA THR A 75 14.97 9.51 -8.07
C THR A 75 13.73 8.62 -8.07
N VAL A 76 13.91 7.31 -8.23
CA VAL A 76 12.84 6.34 -8.06
C VAL A 76 12.90 5.81 -6.64
N LEU A 77 11.78 5.88 -5.93
CA LEU A 77 11.57 5.16 -4.68
C LEU A 77 10.99 3.78 -5.01
N CYS A 78 11.77 2.75 -4.77
CA CYS A 78 11.37 1.36 -4.97
C CYS A 78 10.89 0.73 -3.67
N GLY A 79 9.58 0.52 -3.58
CA GLY A 79 8.89 -0.20 -2.52
C GLY A 79 8.24 -1.48 -3.04
N GLN A 80 8.86 -2.16 -4.01
CA GLN A 80 8.43 -3.45 -4.51
C GLN A 80 9.27 -4.55 -3.88
N GLY A 81 8.63 -5.38 -3.07
CA GLY A 81 9.30 -6.50 -2.44
C GLY A 81 9.51 -7.67 -3.43
N PRO A 82 10.58 -8.46 -3.22
CA PRO A 82 10.84 -9.64 -4.02
C PRO A 82 9.89 -10.78 -3.68
N ALA A 83 9.93 -11.84 -4.49
CA ALA A 83 9.37 -13.12 -4.12
C ALA A 83 10.03 -13.63 -2.81
N PRO A 84 9.28 -14.27 -1.90
CA PRO A 84 9.81 -14.86 -0.68
C PRO A 84 10.88 -15.93 -0.98
N ALA A 85 11.78 -16.18 -0.05
CA ALA A 85 12.82 -17.22 -0.22
C ALA A 85 12.24 -18.62 -0.49
N GLY A 86 11.06 -18.92 0.04
CA GLY A 86 10.33 -20.16 -0.22
C GLY A 86 9.70 -20.26 -1.60
N ALA A 87 9.56 -19.18 -2.35
CA ALA A 87 8.93 -19.14 -3.69
C ALA A 87 9.92 -19.62 -4.77
N THR A 88 10.33 -20.86 -4.71
CA THR A 88 11.28 -21.47 -5.65
C THR A 88 10.57 -22.21 -6.77
N ILE A 89 11.20 -22.34 -7.94
CA ILE A 89 10.70 -23.16 -9.06
C ILE A 89 10.43 -24.60 -8.60
N ALA A 90 11.31 -25.15 -7.75
CA ALA A 90 11.15 -26.50 -7.23
C ALA A 90 9.89 -26.63 -6.36
N HIS A 91 9.59 -25.61 -5.51
CA HIS A 91 8.37 -25.60 -4.72
C HIS A 91 7.12 -25.56 -5.59
N TYR A 92 7.02 -24.64 -6.55
CA TYR A 92 5.85 -24.54 -7.43
C TYR A 92 5.64 -25.81 -8.27
N ARG A 93 6.71 -26.43 -8.77
CA ARG A 93 6.62 -27.71 -9.49
C ARG A 93 6.15 -28.86 -8.59
N ALA A 94 6.58 -28.88 -7.32
CA ALA A 94 6.10 -29.87 -6.37
C ALA A 94 4.61 -29.73 -6.05
N GLU A 95 4.09 -28.46 -6.09
CA GLU A 95 2.65 -28.16 -6.03
C GLU A 95 1.90 -28.41 -7.34
N GLY A 96 2.54 -28.95 -8.36
CA GLY A 96 1.94 -29.20 -9.67
C GLY A 96 1.70 -27.94 -10.53
N LEU A 97 2.43 -26.86 -10.23
CA LEU A 97 2.26 -25.56 -10.88
C LEU A 97 3.39 -25.28 -11.88
N GLU A 98 3.02 -24.81 -13.07
CA GLU A 98 3.95 -24.27 -14.07
C GLU A 98 4.12 -22.77 -13.98
N LEU A 99 3.11 -22.08 -13.44
CA LEU A 99 3.08 -20.62 -13.21
C LEU A 99 2.64 -20.31 -11.77
N VAL A 100 3.03 -19.16 -11.29
CA VAL A 100 2.51 -18.63 -10.01
C VAL A 100 1.00 -18.39 -10.16
N PRO A 101 0.15 -18.86 -9.22
CA PRO A 101 -1.28 -18.60 -9.27
C PRO A 101 -1.59 -17.12 -9.26
N GLY A 102 -2.63 -16.69 -9.99
CA GLY A 102 -3.03 -15.29 -10.07
C GLY A 102 -3.65 -14.72 -8.78
N SER A 103 -3.97 -15.59 -7.82
CA SER A 103 -4.45 -15.21 -6.49
C SER A 103 -4.12 -16.31 -5.48
N GLY A 104 -4.38 -16.03 -4.18
CA GLY A 104 -4.08 -16.97 -3.11
C GLY A 104 -2.70 -16.70 -2.47
N LEU A 105 -2.35 -17.52 -1.47
CA LEU A 105 -1.19 -17.25 -0.62
C LEU A 105 0.16 -17.48 -1.32
N LEU A 106 0.21 -18.31 -2.38
CA LEU A 106 1.43 -18.51 -3.16
C LEU A 106 1.79 -17.34 -4.09
N ALA A 107 0.84 -16.43 -4.34
CA ALA A 107 1.09 -15.21 -5.11
C ALA A 107 1.70 -14.07 -4.26
N THR A 108 1.87 -14.29 -2.95
CA THR A 108 2.33 -13.26 -2.01
C THR A 108 3.80 -12.95 -2.23
N VAL A 109 4.11 -11.66 -2.31
CA VAL A 109 5.48 -11.10 -2.31
C VAL A 109 5.76 -10.39 -0.98
N VAL A 110 7.00 -10.04 -0.72
CA VAL A 110 7.34 -9.22 0.46
C VAL A 110 6.63 -7.88 0.34
N PRO A 111 5.81 -7.46 1.32
CA PRO A 111 5.14 -6.16 1.29
C PRO A 111 6.15 -5.03 1.30
N GLY A 112 6.03 -4.07 0.40
CA GLY A 112 7.02 -3.00 0.26
C GLY A 112 6.50 -1.59 0.49
N ALA A 113 5.19 -1.37 0.36
CA ALA A 113 4.60 -0.04 0.39
C ALA A 113 4.85 0.70 1.71
N PHE A 114 4.67 0.01 2.86
CA PHE A 114 4.85 0.66 4.16
C PHE A 114 6.26 1.19 4.35
N ASP A 115 7.29 0.38 4.05
CA ASP A 115 8.69 0.79 4.20
C ASP A 115 9.05 1.96 3.28
N ALA A 116 8.52 1.95 2.05
CA ALA A 116 8.75 3.03 1.08
C ALA A 116 8.11 4.35 1.54
N TRP A 117 6.87 4.34 2.03
CA TRP A 117 6.24 5.52 2.61
C TRP A 117 7.04 6.07 3.79
N MET A 118 7.49 5.20 4.68
CA MET A 118 8.29 5.58 5.84
C MET A 118 9.67 6.11 5.43
N LEU A 119 10.31 5.49 4.45
CA LEU A 119 11.60 5.97 3.91
C LEU A 119 11.46 7.37 3.33
N MET A 120 10.44 7.61 2.51
CA MET A 120 10.17 8.92 1.93
C MET A 120 9.83 9.98 2.99
N LEU A 121 8.99 9.63 3.96
CA LEU A 121 8.64 10.51 5.07
C LEU A 121 9.87 10.87 5.90
N ARG A 122 10.73 9.88 6.21
CA ARG A 122 11.97 10.09 6.96
C ARG A 122 12.89 11.08 6.29
N ASP A 123 13.15 10.88 4.99
CA ASP A 123 14.21 11.58 4.26
C ASP A 123 13.77 12.95 3.73
N HIS A 124 12.49 13.11 3.39
CA HIS A 124 11.99 14.28 2.70
C HIS A 124 10.81 14.97 3.43
N GLY A 125 10.06 14.26 4.25
CA GLY A 125 8.94 14.83 4.99
C GLY A 125 9.37 15.70 6.16
N THR A 126 8.45 16.49 6.67
CA THR A 126 8.64 17.40 7.81
C THR A 126 7.70 17.11 8.98
N LEU A 127 6.55 16.50 8.70
CA LEU A 127 5.56 16.14 9.72
C LEU A 127 5.92 14.84 10.46
N GLY A 128 5.34 14.65 11.64
CA GLY A 128 5.52 13.46 12.45
C GLY A 128 4.72 12.26 11.93
N LEU A 129 5.11 11.07 12.40
CA LEU A 129 4.42 9.83 12.08
C LEU A 129 2.94 9.86 12.46
N GLU A 130 2.60 10.45 13.60
CA GLU A 130 1.22 10.61 14.05
C GLU A 130 0.40 11.48 13.11
N ASP A 131 0.97 12.60 12.65
CA ASP A 131 0.27 13.54 11.78
C ASP A 131 -0.17 12.89 10.47
N VAL A 132 0.72 12.11 9.86
CA VAL A 132 0.44 11.47 8.56
C VAL A 132 -0.45 10.25 8.68
N LEU A 133 -0.45 9.53 9.81
CA LEU A 133 -1.29 8.35 10.03
C LEU A 133 -2.68 8.69 10.61
N ALA A 134 -2.82 9.80 11.33
CA ALA A 134 -4.08 10.15 12.00
C ALA A 134 -5.31 10.15 11.08
N PRO A 135 -5.29 10.72 9.86
CA PRO A 135 -6.46 10.66 8.97
C PRO A 135 -6.84 9.24 8.56
N ALA A 136 -5.86 8.39 8.23
CA ALA A 136 -6.13 7.00 7.87
C ALA A 136 -6.72 6.22 9.06
N ILE A 137 -6.20 6.42 10.27
CA ILE A 137 -6.75 5.85 11.50
C ILE A 137 -8.19 6.31 11.72
N GLN A 138 -8.46 7.60 11.55
CA GLN A 138 -9.80 8.16 11.72
C GLN A 138 -10.80 7.55 10.73
N TYR A 139 -10.51 7.57 9.43
CA TYR A 139 -11.40 6.98 8.43
C TYR A 139 -11.59 5.48 8.59
N ALA A 140 -10.57 4.75 9.02
CA ALA A 140 -10.71 3.32 9.30
C ALA A 140 -11.58 3.06 10.55
N ALA A 141 -11.43 3.86 11.62
CA ALA A 141 -12.15 3.69 12.87
C ALA A 141 -13.60 4.21 12.82
N GLU A 142 -13.79 5.43 12.30
CA GLU A 142 -15.07 6.12 12.30
C GLU A 142 -15.90 5.81 11.05
N GLY A 143 -15.23 5.42 9.96
CA GLY A 143 -15.81 5.07 8.69
C GLY A 143 -15.70 6.15 7.63
N HIS A 144 -15.86 5.70 6.39
CA HIS A 144 -15.90 6.52 5.19
C HIS A 144 -17.03 6.05 4.28
N PRO A 145 -17.57 6.89 3.38
CA PRO A 145 -18.58 6.44 2.42
C PRO A 145 -17.95 5.41 1.46
N MET A 146 -18.48 4.19 1.46
CA MET A 146 -17.99 3.10 0.60
C MET A 146 -18.08 3.51 -0.87
N LEU A 147 -16.95 3.44 -1.57
CA LEU A 147 -16.87 3.72 -3.00
C LEU A 147 -17.72 2.71 -3.80
N ALA A 148 -18.51 3.19 -4.75
CA ALA A 148 -19.40 2.33 -5.54
C ALA A 148 -18.67 1.21 -6.27
N GLN A 149 -17.45 1.47 -6.77
CA GLN A 149 -16.62 0.46 -7.42
C GLN A 149 -16.18 -0.62 -6.42
N ALA A 150 -15.69 -0.24 -5.24
CA ALA A 150 -15.29 -1.17 -4.19
C ALA A 150 -16.47 -2.03 -3.73
N ALA A 151 -17.65 -1.42 -3.51
CA ALA A 151 -18.87 -2.13 -3.15
C ALA A 151 -19.25 -3.20 -4.20
N ARG A 152 -19.15 -2.88 -5.50
CA ARG A 152 -19.41 -3.84 -6.58
C ARG A 152 -18.43 -5.00 -6.58
N VAL A 153 -17.13 -4.73 -6.41
CA VAL A 153 -16.09 -5.77 -6.35
C VAL A 153 -16.34 -6.70 -5.17
N ILE A 154 -16.58 -6.14 -3.97
CA ILE A 154 -16.87 -6.93 -2.77
C ILE A 154 -18.15 -7.76 -2.95
N ALA A 155 -19.21 -7.19 -3.52
CA ALA A 155 -20.46 -7.91 -3.78
C ALA A 155 -20.25 -9.07 -4.76
N GLY A 156 -19.46 -8.87 -5.83
CA GLY A 156 -19.14 -9.92 -6.80
C GLY A 156 -18.32 -11.07 -6.22
N LEU A 157 -17.56 -10.82 -5.15
CA LEU A 157 -16.74 -11.82 -4.48
C LEU A 157 -17.38 -12.40 -3.21
N ALA A 158 -18.57 -11.96 -2.81
CA ALA A 158 -19.13 -12.25 -1.49
C ALA A 158 -19.25 -13.75 -1.19
N ASP A 159 -19.74 -14.55 -2.14
CA ASP A 159 -19.90 -16.00 -1.95
C ASP A 159 -18.55 -16.72 -1.89
N PHE A 160 -17.61 -16.30 -2.72
CA PHE A 160 -16.24 -16.81 -2.68
C PHE A 160 -15.55 -16.49 -1.35
N LEU A 161 -15.68 -15.24 -0.86
CA LEU A 161 -15.11 -14.84 0.42
C LEU A 161 -15.68 -15.66 1.57
N ARG A 162 -16.99 -15.91 1.59
CA ARG A 162 -17.63 -16.73 2.64
C ARG A 162 -17.15 -18.17 2.61
N ALA A 163 -17.05 -18.77 1.44
CA ALA A 163 -16.70 -20.17 1.27
C ALA A 163 -15.22 -20.45 1.45
N GLU A 164 -14.36 -19.57 0.91
CA GLU A 164 -12.96 -19.87 0.73
C GLU A 164 -12.00 -18.98 1.51
N TRP A 165 -12.41 -17.71 1.80
CA TRP A 165 -11.57 -16.74 2.49
C TRP A 165 -12.30 -16.12 3.70
N PRO A 166 -12.61 -16.93 4.74
CA PRO A 166 -13.47 -16.50 5.85
C PRO A 166 -12.90 -15.31 6.65
N THR A 167 -11.57 -15.18 6.77
CA THR A 167 -10.93 -14.03 7.40
C THR A 167 -11.16 -12.73 6.60
N SER A 168 -11.11 -12.81 5.28
CA SER A 168 -11.48 -11.69 4.41
C SER A 168 -12.98 -11.39 4.45
N ALA A 169 -13.82 -12.43 4.52
CA ALA A 169 -15.27 -12.26 4.68
C ALA A 169 -15.61 -11.52 5.97
N ALA A 170 -14.91 -11.78 7.07
CA ALA A 170 -15.13 -11.09 8.34
C ALA A 170 -14.91 -9.58 8.25
N VAL A 171 -13.95 -9.14 7.42
CA VAL A 171 -13.66 -7.72 7.20
C VAL A 171 -14.60 -7.11 6.17
N TRP A 172 -14.75 -7.75 4.99
CA TRP A 172 -15.40 -7.14 3.83
C TRP A 172 -16.89 -7.38 3.73
N LEU A 173 -17.45 -8.27 4.57
CA LEU A 173 -18.88 -8.56 4.65
C LEU A 173 -19.41 -8.30 6.07
N PRO A 174 -19.41 -7.04 6.55
CA PRO A 174 -19.87 -6.71 7.89
C PRO A 174 -21.32 -7.15 8.08
N GLY A 175 -21.59 -7.92 9.15
CA GLY A 175 -22.91 -8.52 9.35
C GLY A 175 -23.30 -9.58 8.31
N GLY A 176 -22.31 -10.15 7.60
CA GLY A 176 -22.50 -11.22 6.60
C GLY A 176 -22.93 -10.73 5.22
N SER A 177 -23.01 -9.41 4.98
CA SER A 177 -23.47 -8.83 3.71
C SER A 177 -22.48 -7.82 3.14
N PRO A 178 -22.39 -7.70 1.80
CA PRO A 178 -21.58 -6.68 1.15
C PRO A 178 -22.00 -5.27 1.58
N PRO A 179 -21.04 -4.35 1.79
CA PRO A 179 -21.37 -2.96 2.12
C PRO A 179 -22.04 -2.26 0.94
N ALA A 180 -23.04 -1.43 1.22
CA ALA A 180 -23.72 -0.64 0.20
C ALA A 180 -22.90 0.60 -0.15
N ALA A 181 -22.87 0.99 -1.44
CA ALA A 181 -22.25 2.21 -1.91
C ALA A 181 -22.77 3.44 -1.18
N GLY A 182 -21.89 4.36 -0.84
CA GLY A 182 -22.20 5.61 -0.12
C GLY A 182 -22.52 5.43 1.37
N ARG A 183 -22.62 4.20 1.89
CA ARG A 183 -22.82 3.95 3.32
C ARG A 183 -21.47 3.93 4.04
N ALA A 184 -21.49 4.31 5.31
CA ALA A 184 -20.28 4.29 6.14
C ALA A 184 -19.74 2.85 6.27
N PHE A 185 -18.50 2.66 5.86
CA PHE A 185 -17.75 1.42 6.05
C PHE A 185 -16.59 1.67 7.01
N ARG A 186 -16.32 0.72 7.88
CA ARG A 186 -15.27 0.79 8.90
C ARG A 186 -14.37 -0.42 8.80
N ASN A 187 -13.10 -0.21 9.13
CA ASN A 187 -12.12 -1.28 9.31
C ASN A 187 -11.40 -1.05 10.66
N PRO A 188 -12.04 -1.42 11.78
CA PRO A 188 -11.49 -1.17 13.10
C PRO A 188 -10.16 -1.91 13.34
N ASP A 189 -9.94 -3.06 12.72
CA ASP A 189 -8.72 -3.84 12.86
C ASP A 189 -7.52 -3.11 12.22
N LEU A 190 -7.73 -2.48 11.06
CA LEU A 190 -6.70 -1.65 10.43
C LEU A 190 -6.40 -0.42 11.29
N ALA A 191 -7.43 0.23 11.83
CA ALA A 191 -7.25 1.34 12.76
C ALA A 191 -6.49 0.92 14.02
N ALA A 192 -6.81 -0.25 14.58
CA ALA A 192 -6.11 -0.80 15.74
C ALA A 192 -4.63 -1.11 15.43
N THR A 193 -4.35 -1.63 14.24
CA THR A 193 -2.98 -1.91 13.77
C THR A 193 -2.14 -0.63 13.74
N TRP A 194 -2.64 0.46 13.13
CA TRP A 194 -1.91 1.73 13.11
C TRP A 194 -1.80 2.38 14.50
N LYS A 195 -2.83 2.30 15.34
CA LYS A 195 -2.77 2.79 16.72
C LYS A 195 -1.71 2.03 17.54
N ARG A 196 -1.65 0.70 17.37
CA ARG A 196 -0.63 -0.12 18.02
C ARG A 196 0.78 0.27 17.56
N LEU A 197 0.99 0.45 16.26
CA LEU A 197 2.27 0.92 15.72
C LEU A 197 2.71 2.24 16.36
N LEU A 198 1.80 3.23 16.44
CA LEU A 198 2.06 4.51 17.08
C LEU A 198 2.39 4.37 18.57
N SER A 199 1.69 3.46 19.27
CA SER A 199 1.92 3.20 20.70
C SER A 199 3.27 2.54 20.95
N GLU A 200 3.63 1.51 20.17
CA GLU A 200 4.91 0.80 20.33
C GLU A 200 6.12 1.68 19.98
N THR A 201 5.91 2.71 19.15
CA THR A 201 6.94 3.69 18.78
C THR A 201 6.89 4.99 19.59
N GLY A 202 5.98 5.10 20.55
CA GLY A 202 5.75 6.32 21.35
C GLY A 202 6.92 6.72 22.26
N GLY A 203 7.83 5.80 22.58
CA GLY A 203 9.03 6.08 23.38
C GLY A 203 10.14 6.85 22.65
N PHE A 204 10.05 6.97 21.32
CA PHE A 204 11.02 7.69 20.51
C PHE A 204 10.58 9.15 20.33
N THR A 205 11.33 10.08 20.89
CA THR A 205 11.02 11.54 20.84
C THR A 205 11.58 12.23 19.60
N GLU A 206 12.67 11.71 19.02
CA GLU A 206 13.24 12.21 17.79
C GLU A 206 12.47 11.66 16.61
N ARG A 207 12.09 12.54 15.67
CA ARG A 207 11.21 12.22 14.52
C ARG A 207 11.74 11.08 13.67
N THR A 208 13.00 11.16 13.26
CA THR A 208 13.63 10.16 12.37
C THR A 208 13.75 8.81 13.07
N ALA A 209 14.16 8.80 14.34
CA ALA A 209 14.24 7.59 15.15
C ALA A 209 12.87 6.93 15.32
N ARG A 210 11.80 7.70 15.48
CA ARG A 210 10.44 7.18 15.58
C ARG A 210 9.96 6.55 14.28
N ILE A 211 10.27 7.16 13.14
CA ILE A 211 9.95 6.60 11.82
C ILE A 211 10.73 5.29 11.58
N GLU A 212 12.02 5.24 11.92
CA GLU A 212 12.81 4.00 11.84
C GLU A 212 12.27 2.91 12.76
N ALA A 213 11.88 3.26 13.99
CA ALA A 213 11.24 2.33 14.91
C ALA A 213 9.93 1.78 14.34
N ALA A 214 9.15 2.59 13.61
CA ALA A 214 7.93 2.14 12.94
C ALA A 214 8.23 1.15 11.80
N ARG A 215 9.30 1.37 11.04
CA ARG A 215 9.78 0.44 10.02
C ARG A 215 10.16 -0.91 10.65
N ASP A 216 10.91 -0.88 11.75
CA ASP A 216 11.30 -2.10 12.47
C ASP A 216 10.10 -2.79 13.12
N CYS A 217 9.18 -2.05 13.73
CA CYS A 217 7.95 -2.56 14.31
C CYS A 217 7.07 -3.30 13.28
N PHE A 218 7.00 -2.78 12.04
CA PHE A 218 6.24 -3.41 10.96
C PHE A 218 6.93 -4.66 10.40
N TYR A 219 8.23 -4.57 10.11
CA TYR A 219 8.95 -5.62 9.35
C TYR A 219 9.62 -6.69 10.23
N ARG A 220 9.84 -6.40 11.52
CA ARG A 220 10.48 -7.30 12.48
C ARG A 220 9.67 -7.53 13.75
N GLY A 221 8.56 -6.79 13.91
CA GLY A 221 7.67 -6.90 15.05
C GLY A 221 6.34 -7.54 14.71
N PHE A 222 5.31 -7.09 15.39
CA PHE A 222 4.00 -7.75 15.45
C PHE A 222 3.31 -7.94 14.08
N VAL A 223 3.54 -7.05 13.10
CA VAL A 223 2.93 -7.19 11.77
C VAL A 223 3.57 -8.35 11.01
N ALA A 224 4.91 -8.39 10.94
CA ALA A 224 5.63 -9.49 10.29
C ALA A 224 5.34 -10.83 10.95
N GLU A 225 5.27 -10.88 12.30
CA GLU A 225 4.91 -12.07 13.05
C GLU A 225 3.48 -12.55 12.72
N ALA A 226 2.52 -11.64 12.66
CA ALA A 226 1.13 -11.97 12.33
C ALA A 226 0.99 -12.49 10.89
N VAL A 227 1.65 -11.83 9.94
CA VAL A 227 1.68 -12.23 8.52
C VAL A 227 2.32 -13.60 8.37
N GLY A 228 3.52 -13.81 8.92
CA GLY A 228 4.22 -15.10 8.83
C GLY A 228 3.42 -16.25 9.43
N ARG A 229 2.83 -16.03 10.60
CA ARG A 229 1.96 -17.03 11.28
C ARG A 229 0.74 -17.36 10.43
N TYR A 230 0.04 -16.35 9.93
CA TYR A 230 -1.15 -16.58 9.08
C TYR A 230 -0.79 -17.38 7.84
N LEU A 231 0.26 -17.03 7.13
CA LEU A 231 0.67 -17.68 5.89
C LEU A 231 1.17 -19.11 6.09
N SER A 232 1.77 -19.44 7.25
CA SER A 232 2.18 -20.79 7.60
C SER A 232 1.00 -21.70 7.97
N ASP A 233 -0.05 -21.15 8.55
CA ASP A 233 -1.17 -21.91 9.10
C ASP A 233 -2.35 -22.00 8.12
N ALA A 234 -2.69 -20.89 7.48
CA ALA A 234 -3.82 -20.79 6.57
C ALA A 234 -3.60 -21.59 5.28
N CYS A 235 -4.65 -22.28 4.86
CA CYS A 235 -4.73 -22.99 3.61
C CYS A 235 -6.00 -22.51 2.88
N VAL A 236 -5.85 -21.70 1.85
CA VAL A 236 -6.98 -21.05 1.17
C VAL A 236 -6.97 -21.35 -0.32
N MET A 237 -8.13 -21.30 -0.96
CA MET A 237 -8.28 -21.50 -2.39
C MET A 237 -7.54 -20.40 -3.16
N ASP A 238 -6.81 -20.81 -4.17
CA ASP A 238 -6.14 -19.95 -5.15
C ASP A 238 -6.86 -19.91 -6.51
N ALA A 239 -6.32 -19.19 -7.48
CA ALA A 239 -6.90 -19.05 -8.80
C ALA A 239 -6.96 -20.38 -9.61
N THR A 240 -6.29 -21.42 -9.18
CA THR A 240 -6.35 -22.76 -9.83
C THR A 240 -7.52 -23.61 -9.32
N GLY A 241 -8.22 -23.17 -8.27
CA GLY A 241 -9.28 -23.93 -7.61
C GLY A 241 -8.79 -24.85 -6.50
N GLU A 242 -7.49 -24.87 -6.23
CA GLU A 242 -6.90 -25.69 -5.18
C GLU A 242 -6.59 -24.83 -3.92
N ARG A 243 -6.55 -25.47 -2.76
CA ARG A 243 -6.18 -24.79 -1.52
C ARG A 243 -4.72 -25.03 -1.20
N ARG A 244 -3.97 -23.95 -1.02
CA ARG A 244 -2.53 -23.99 -0.72
C ARG A 244 -2.16 -23.02 0.40
N LYS A 245 -1.05 -23.31 1.06
CA LYS A 245 -0.40 -22.42 2.04
C LYS A 245 0.49 -21.42 1.32
N GLY A 246 0.80 -20.31 2.02
CA GLY A 246 1.80 -19.35 1.57
C GLY A 246 3.22 -19.78 1.93
N VAL A 247 4.19 -19.12 1.28
CA VAL A 247 5.62 -19.34 1.51
C VAL A 247 6.34 -18.10 2.04
N LEU A 248 5.67 -16.97 2.16
CA LEU A 248 6.23 -15.76 2.77
C LEU A 248 6.37 -15.98 4.28
N ALA A 249 7.58 -15.81 4.79
CA ALA A 249 7.89 -15.87 6.21
C ALA A 249 8.18 -14.48 6.79
N ALA A 250 8.06 -14.35 8.11
CA ALA A 250 8.44 -13.11 8.80
C ALA A 250 9.91 -12.72 8.54
N GLN A 251 10.78 -13.72 8.36
CA GLN A 251 12.20 -13.50 8.03
C GLN A 251 12.39 -12.81 6.66
N ASP A 252 11.56 -13.13 5.67
CA ASP A 252 11.63 -12.47 4.35
C ASP A 252 11.32 -10.97 4.49
N MET A 253 10.33 -10.62 5.31
CA MET A 253 10.02 -9.24 5.64
C MET A 253 11.18 -8.57 6.38
N ALA A 254 11.74 -9.23 7.39
CA ALA A 254 12.79 -8.67 8.24
C ALA A 254 14.10 -8.35 7.47
N LEU A 255 14.36 -9.05 6.39
CA LEU A 255 15.56 -8.89 5.56
C LEU A 255 15.41 -7.84 4.45
N TRP A 256 14.20 -7.39 4.16
CA TRP A 256 13.95 -6.47 3.06
C TRP A 256 13.79 -5.02 3.53
N ARG A 257 14.21 -4.09 2.66
CA ARG A 257 14.01 -2.64 2.84
C ARG A 257 13.80 -1.96 1.49
N ALA A 258 12.95 -0.94 1.49
CA ALA A 258 12.81 -0.02 0.37
C ALA A 258 14.09 0.80 0.14
N ARG A 259 14.31 1.22 -1.09
CA ARG A 259 15.49 1.99 -1.47
C ARG A 259 15.18 2.99 -2.58
N TYR A 260 16.08 3.95 -2.73
CA TYR A 260 16.10 4.83 -3.89
C TYR A 260 16.94 4.22 -5.00
N GLU A 261 16.51 4.43 -6.24
CA GLU A 261 17.15 3.96 -7.46
C GLU A 261 17.30 5.11 -8.47
N THR A 262 18.33 5.03 -9.31
CA THR A 262 18.46 5.97 -10.42
C THR A 262 17.42 5.62 -11.49
N PRO A 263 16.59 6.57 -11.96
CA PRO A 263 15.62 6.29 -13.00
C PRO A 263 16.31 5.99 -14.33
N SER A 264 15.76 5.06 -15.11
CA SER A 264 16.06 4.98 -16.53
C SER A 264 15.53 6.24 -17.21
N ALA A 265 16.20 6.73 -18.24
CA ALA A 265 15.73 7.87 -19.01
C ALA A 265 15.70 7.53 -20.49
N ALA A 266 14.64 7.91 -21.18
CA ALA A 266 14.52 7.87 -22.63
C ALA A 266 14.44 9.30 -23.17
N ALA A 267 15.16 9.57 -24.25
CA ALA A 267 15.06 10.83 -24.98
C ALA A 267 14.13 10.65 -26.20
N HIS A 268 13.27 11.64 -26.43
CA HIS A 268 12.43 11.72 -27.60
C HIS A 268 12.44 13.17 -28.13
N GLY A 269 13.18 13.45 -29.20
CA GLY A 269 13.50 14.80 -29.59
C GLY A 269 14.20 15.55 -28.46
N ASP A 270 13.70 16.73 -28.12
CA ASP A 270 14.21 17.57 -27.03
C ASP A 270 13.67 17.14 -25.63
N TRP A 271 12.80 16.15 -25.58
CA TRP A 271 12.20 15.66 -24.34
C TRP A 271 13.04 14.53 -23.74
N ARG A 272 13.20 14.57 -22.43
CA ARG A 272 13.79 13.48 -21.66
C ARG A 272 12.79 13.03 -20.60
N ALA A 273 12.27 11.83 -20.74
CA ALA A 273 11.34 11.24 -19.78
C ALA A 273 12.09 10.25 -18.86
N PRO A 274 12.19 10.52 -17.55
CA PRO A 274 12.67 9.54 -16.59
C PRO A 274 11.62 8.44 -16.37
N ALA A 275 12.07 7.20 -16.19
CA ALA A 275 11.23 6.06 -15.89
C ALA A 275 11.91 5.17 -14.85
N PRO A 276 11.18 4.41 -14.03
CA PRO A 276 11.76 3.41 -13.13
C PRO A 276 12.49 2.35 -13.94
N LEU A 277 13.54 1.74 -13.34
CA LEU A 277 14.32 0.69 -13.98
C LEU A 277 13.45 -0.53 -14.31
N ARG A 278 13.68 -1.12 -15.49
CA ARG A 278 13.02 -2.37 -15.89
C ARG A 278 13.39 -3.48 -14.89
N GLY A 279 12.40 -4.24 -14.49
CA GLY A 279 12.58 -5.43 -13.65
C GLY A 279 12.12 -5.28 -12.21
N HIS A 280 11.78 -4.08 -11.76
CA HIS A 280 11.25 -3.83 -10.41
C HIS A 280 9.78 -3.46 -10.40
N SER A 281 9.18 -3.19 -11.54
CA SER A 281 7.74 -2.94 -11.64
C SER A 281 7.12 -3.84 -12.71
N GLY A 282 6.17 -4.63 -12.33
CA GLY A 282 5.27 -5.31 -13.28
C GLY A 282 4.43 -4.33 -14.11
N MET A 283 4.68 -3.03 -14.01
CA MET A 283 3.93 -1.97 -14.70
C MET A 283 4.65 -1.41 -15.95
N LEU A 284 5.81 -1.91 -16.30
CA LEU A 284 6.50 -1.54 -17.54
C LEU A 284 6.54 -2.73 -18.48
N SER A 285 5.44 -3.08 -18.98
CA SER A 285 5.36 -3.81 -20.22
C SER A 285 4.98 -2.84 -21.32
N HIS A 286 5.72 -2.79 -22.21
CA HIS A 286 5.67 -2.97 -23.63
C HIS A 286 6.31 -1.86 -24.43
N PRO A 287 7.09 -2.32 -25.45
CA PRO A 287 7.63 -1.44 -26.46
C PRO A 287 6.52 -0.81 -27.27
#